data_ef6c2ef7576c1c6ea8552ff6f6c57eff
#
_entry.id   ef6c2ef7576c1c6ea8552ff6f6c57eff
#
_cell.length_a   1.000
_cell.length_b   1.000
_cell.length_c   1.000
_cell.angle_alpha   90.00
_cell.angle_beta   90.00
_cell.angle_gamma   90.00
#
_symmetry.space_group_name_H-M   'P 1'
#
loop_
_entity.id
_entity.type
_entity.pdbx_description
1 polymer ?
#
loop_
_entity_poly.entity_id
_entity_poly.type
_entity_poly.pdbx_seq_one_letter_code
_entity_poly.pdbx_strand_id
1 'polypeptide(L)'
;MNIILFGPPGAGKGTQAQFIVKKHTYFQLSTGNLLREEVRLKTLLGSEIEKLISNGKFVSDETVNTLLRQSITSLKFRDRIIFDGYPRNVEQAKNLESILNEFDQTIGHIIFLNVSKDIIEKRIMGRLTCEKCHITLNEFFNKEQIELHPCGKEFLKKRKDDNLNIVIARYDTYMLSTKPVLDFYGKKGNFTEIDGAAEIEQINSKINDVLSV
;
A
#
# COMPACT_ATOMS: atom_id res chain seq x y z
N MET A 1 1.83 -3.44 -18.04
CA MET A 1 0.94 -2.36 -17.55
C MET A 1 1.06 -2.25 -16.04
N ASN A 2 0.95 -1.04 -15.48
CA ASN A 2 1.03 -0.82 -14.03
C ASN A 2 -0.29 -1.14 -13.34
N ILE A 3 -0.23 -1.39 -12.01
CA ILE A 3 -1.37 -1.73 -11.15
C ILE A 3 -1.49 -0.70 -10.03
N ILE A 4 -2.71 -0.26 -9.73
CA ILE A 4 -2.99 0.48 -8.49
C ILE A 4 -3.75 -0.44 -7.53
N LEU A 5 -3.27 -0.54 -6.29
CA LEU A 5 -3.96 -1.21 -5.21
C LEU A 5 -4.58 -0.20 -4.26
N PHE A 6 -5.90 -0.08 -4.29
CA PHE A 6 -6.69 0.71 -3.37
C PHE A 6 -7.22 -0.12 -2.20
N GLY A 7 -7.52 0.56 -1.14
CA GLY A 7 -8.13 0.02 0.07
C GLY A 7 -7.70 0.80 1.30
N PRO A 8 -8.51 0.83 2.35
CA PRO A 8 -8.17 1.52 3.59
C PRO A 8 -6.90 0.96 4.25
N PRO A 9 -6.29 1.68 5.20
CA PRO A 9 -5.21 1.14 6.01
C PRO A 9 -5.62 -0.22 6.62
N GLY A 10 -4.77 -1.24 6.53
CA GLY A 10 -5.11 -2.58 7.03
C GLY A 10 -5.91 -3.47 6.08
N ALA A 11 -6.30 -3.02 4.89
CA ALA A 11 -7.06 -3.81 3.91
C ALA A 11 -6.30 -5.03 3.32
N GLY A 12 -4.99 -5.17 3.58
CA GLY A 12 -4.19 -6.28 3.04
C GLY A 12 -3.46 -5.96 1.74
N LYS A 13 -3.45 -4.70 1.27
CA LYS A 13 -2.75 -4.29 0.04
C LYS A 13 -1.32 -4.79 -0.05
N GLY A 14 -0.51 -4.57 1.00
CA GLY A 14 0.89 -4.99 1.02
C GLY A 14 1.06 -6.50 0.94
N THR A 15 0.17 -7.27 1.57
CA THR A 15 0.17 -8.74 1.48
C THR A 15 -0.11 -9.19 0.06
N GLN A 16 -1.15 -8.65 -0.57
CA GLN A 16 -1.51 -8.99 -1.94
C GLN A 16 -0.46 -8.52 -2.96
N ALA A 17 0.12 -7.34 -2.76
CA ALA A 17 1.23 -6.86 -3.58
C ALA A 17 2.43 -7.83 -3.58
N GLN A 18 2.78 -8.41 -2.42
CA GLN A 18 3.86 -9.40 -2.34
C GLN A 18 3.56 -10.68 -3.12
N PHE A 19 2.31 -11.15 -3.14
CA PHE A 19 1.91 -12.28 -3.97
C PHE A 19 2.03 -11.95 -5.46
N ILE A 20 1.58 -10.76 -5.89
CA ILE A 20 1.71 -10.32 -7.28
C ILE A 20 3.17 -10.23 -7.69
N VAL A 21 4.04 -9.64 -6.83
CA VAL A 21 5.49 -9.53 -7.08
C VAL A 21 6.11 -10.91 -7.30
N LYS A 22 5.78 -11.89 -6.43
CA LYS A 22 6.33 -13.25 -6.53
C LYS A 22 5.87 -13.99 -7.79
N LYS A 23 4.62 -13.82 -8.20
CA LYS A 23 4.02 -14.60 -9.30
C LYS A 23 4.19 -13.93 -10.67
N HIS A 24 4.14 -12.61 -10.75
CA HIS A 24 4.02 -11.87 -12.01
C HIS A 24 5.18 -10.92 -12.31
N THR A 25 6.27 -10.97 -11.55
CA THR A 25 7.49 -10.15 -11.76
C THR A 25 7.19 -8.64 -11.76
N TYR A 26 6.34 -8.17 -10.86
CA TYR A 26 6.08 -6.76 -10.61
C TYR A 26 7.03 -6.19 -9.56
N PHE A 27 7.16 -4.86 -9.56
CA PHE A 27 7.83 -4.11 -8.50
C PHE A 27 6.79 -3.37 -7.64
N GLN A 28 6.79 -3.61 -6.32
CA GLN A 28 5.91 -2.89 -5.39
C GLN A 28 6.52 -1.54 -5.02
N LEU A 29 5.88 -0.45 -5.44
CA LEU A 29 6.18 0.91 -5.03
C LEU A 29 5.18 1.35 -3.96
N SER A 30 5.60 1.23 -2.69
CA SER A 30 4.76 1.63 -1.55
C SER A 30 5.20 3.00 -1.03
N THR A 31 4.33 4.00 -1.15
CA THR A 31 4.60 5.34 -0.60
C THR A 31 4.83 5.31 0.90
N GLY A 32 4.13 4.43 1.63
CA GLY A 32 4.38 4.23 3.06
C GLY A 32 5.80 3.71 3.35
N ASN A 33 6.35 2.85 2.49
CA ASN A 33 7.74 2.38 2.64
C ASN A 33 8.74 3.47 2.29
N LEU A 34 8.51 4.24 1.21
CA LEU A 34 9.36 5.38 0.86
C LEU A 34 9.46 6.37 2.01
N LEU A 35 8.34 6.76 2.59
CA LEU A 35 8.31 7.69 3.72
C LEU A 35 9.02 7.13 4.97
N ARG A 36 8.84 5.85 5.27
CA ARG A 36 9.54 5.21 6.39
C ARG A 36 11.04 5.09 6.16
N GLU A 37 11.47 4.92 4.91
CA GLU A 37 12.88 4.91 4.57
C GLU A 37 13.52 6.30 4.79
N GLU A 38 12.84 7.38 4.40
CA GLU A 38 13.29 8.74 4.71
C GLU A 38 13.44 8.97 6.22
N VAL A 39 12.48 8.48 7.02
CA VAL A 39 12.57 8.53 8.50
C VAL A 39 13.79 7.73 9.00
N ARG A 40 14.02 6.54 8.44
CA ARG A 40 15.16 5.68 8.81
C ARG A 40 16.51 6.34 8.52
N LEU A 41 16.62 7.07 7.43
CA LEU A 41 17.82 7.82 7.03
C LEU A 41 18.10 9.03 7.92
N LYS A 42 17.17 9.40 8.82
CA LYS A 42 17.29 10.53 9.75
C LYS A 42 17.63 11.87 9.08
N THR A 43 17.14 12.08 7.87
CA THR A 43 17.23 13.36 7.16
C THR A 43 16.37 14.43 7.86
N LEU A 44 16.57 15.72 7.54
CA LEU A 44 15.65 16.77 8.00
C LEU A 44 14.22 16.49 7.54
N LEU A 45 14.05 16.12 6.28
CA LEU A 45 12.77 15.70 5.71
C LEU A 45 12.18 14.49 6.46
N GLY A 46 13.01 13.48 6.77
CA GLY A 46 12.60 12.30 7.54
C GLY A 46 12.06 12.66 8.92
N SER A 47 12.64 13.64 9.61
CA SER A 47 12.15 14.11 10.92
C SER A 47 10.78 14.80 10.82
N GLU A 48 10.52 15.55 9.76
CA GLU A 48 9.20 16.17 9.50
C GLU A 48 8.16 15.10 9.16
N ILE A 49 8.52 14.16 8.31
CA ILE A 49 7.67 13.01 7.93
C ILE A 49 7.30 12.19 9.17
N GLU A 50 8.24 11.92 10.09
CA GLU A 50 7.99 11.14 11.31
C GLU A 50 6.90 11.80 12.18
N LYS A 51 6.97 13.13 12.36
CA LYS A 51 5.96 13.90 13.12
C LYS A 51 4.56 13.78 12.51
N LEU A 52 4.45 13.83 11.18
CA LEU A 52 3.17 13.70 10.49
C LEU A 52 2.59 12.29 10.60
N ILE A 53 3.41 11.27 10.29
CA ILE A 53 2.98 9.85 10.31
C ILE A 53 2.57 9.43 11.72
N SER A 54 3.29 9.83 12.75
CA SER A 54 2.99 9.51 14.16
C SER A 54 1.64 10.02 14.62
N ASN A 55 1.13 11.08 13.97
CA ASN A 55 -0.19 11.65 14.21
C ASN A 55 -1.26 11.19 13.21
N GLY A 56 -0.96 10.21 12.36
CA GLY A 56 -1.88 9.70 11.34
C GLY A 56 -2.17 10.67 10.19
N LYS A 57 -1.41 11.79 10.10
CA LYS A 57 -1.57 12.80 9.05
C LYS A 57 -0.89 12.39 7.75
N PHE A 58 -1.35 12.95 6.63
CA PHE A 58 -0.68 12.80 5.34
C PHE A 58 0.52 13.74 5.25
N VAL A 59 1.56 13.26 4.57
CA VAL A 59 2.68 14.07 4.10
C VAL A 59 2.19 14.89 2.90
N SER A 60 2.78 16.06 2.63
CA SER A 60 2.38 16.91 1.51
C SER A 60 2.48 16.18 0.18
N ASP A 61 1.57 16.51 -0.75
CA ASP A 61 1.54 15.92 -2.08
C ASP A 61 2.85 16.20 -2.84
N GLU A 62 3.44 17.38 -2.67
CA GLU A 62 4.71 17.74 -3.29
C GLU A 62 5.84 16.80 -2.88
N THR A 63 5.97 16.53 -1.56
CA THR A 63 6.98 15.60 -1.04
C THR A 63 6.76 14.18 -1.58
N VAL A 64 5.51 13.70 -1.52
CA VAL A 64 5.18 12.35 -2.01
C VAL A 64 5.43 12.22 -3.50
N ASN A 65 5.03 13.21 -4.30
CA ASN A 65 5.23 13.23 -5.75
C ASN A 65 6.72 13.26 -6.12
N THR A 66 7.54 14.01 -5.38
CA THR A 66 8.98 14.07 -5.59
C THR A 66 9.63 12.71 -5.34
N LEU A 67 9.34 12.06 -4.21
CA LEU A 67 9.86 10.73 -3.88
C LEU A 67 9.38 9.67 -4.88
N LEU A 68 8.12 9.75 -5.30
CA LEU A 68 7.53 8.85 -6.29
C LEU A 68 8.24 8.98 -7.64
N ARG A 69 8.40 10.22 -8.14
CA ARG A 69 9.07 10.50 -9.43
C ARG A 69 10.52 10.00 -9.42
N GLN A 70 11.28 10.26 -8.36
CA GLN A 70 12.64 9.75 -8.20
C GLN A 70 12.68 8.21 -8.25
N SER A 71 11.71 7.57 -7.60
CA SER A 71 11.62 6.12 -7.60
C SER A 71 11.29 5.57 -8.99
N ILE A 72 10.30 6.13 -9.69
CA ILE A 72 9.90 5.67 -11.04
C ILE A 72 11.07 5.84 -12.03
N THR A 73 11.78 6.97 -12.00
CA THR A 73 12.93 7.22 -12.89
C THR A 73 14.09 6.27 -12.66
N SER A 74 14.30 5.83 -11.42
CA SER A 74 15.38 4.90 -11.06
C SER A 74 15.05 3.43 -11.35
N LEU A 75 13.77 3.09 -11.59
CA LEU A 75 13.33 1.72 -11.75
C LEU A 75 13.63 1.14 -13.14
N LYS A 76 14.18 -0.07 -13.13
CA LYS A 76 14.34 -0.90 -14.33
C LYS A 76 13.03 -1.56 -14.78
N PHE A 77 11.98 -1.51 -13.96
CA PHE A 77 10.70 -2.21 -14.15
C PHE A 77 9.66 -1.27 -14.79
N ARG A 78 9.86 -0.92 -16.06
CA ARG A 78 8.84 -0.18 -16.80
C ARG A 78 7.61 -1.05 -16.99
N ASP A 79 6.42 -0.47 -16.86
CA ASP A 79 5.11 -1.12 -17.04
C ASP A 79 4.82 -2.33 -16.13
N ARG A 80 5.52 -2.47 -15.00
CA ARG A 80 5.30 -3.53 -14.03
C ARG A 80 5.40 -3.02 -12.58
N ILE A 81 4.81 -1.86 -12.33
CA ILE A 81 4.79 -1.24 -11.01
C ILE A 81 3.43 -1.48 -10.36
N ILE A 82 3.44 -1.88 -9.10
CA ILE A 82 2.27 -1.88 -8.22
C ILE A 82 2.36 -0.63 -7.35
N PHE A 83 1.45 0.31 -7.55
CA PHE A 83 1.30 1.47 -6.69
C PHE A 83 0.49 1.11 -5.46
N ASP A 84 1.15 1.03 -4.29
CA ASP A 84 0.55 0.70 -3.01
C ASP A 84 0.51 1.95 -2.11
N GLY A 85 -0.71 2.40 -1.80
CA GLY A 85 -0.95 3.59 -0.98
C GLY A 85 -0.77 4.93 -1.72
N TYR A 86 -0.81 4.92 -3.04
CA TYR A 86 -0.83 6.07 -3.93
C TYR A 86 -1.64 5.72 -5.19
N PRO A 87 -2.46 6.66 -5.74
CA PRO A 87 -2.76 7.98 -5.21
C PRO A 87 -3.73 7.95 -4.01
N ARG A 88 -3.75 9.04 -3.20
CA ARG A 88 -4.62 9.20 -2.03
C ARG A 88 -5.64 10.34 -2.17
N ASN A 89 -5.55 11.12 -3.20
CA ASN A 89 -6.52 12.11 -3.59
C ASN A 89 -6.55 12.24 -5.13
N VAL A 90 -7.55 12.98 -5.65
CA VAL A 90 -7.76 13.10 -7.10
C VAL A 90 -6.62 13.84 -7.79
N GLU A 91 -6.00 14.82 -7.15
CA GLU A 91 -4.86 15.56 -7.71
C GLU A 91 -3.63 14.64 -7.85
N GLN A 92 -3.36 13.81 -6.85
CA GLN A 92 -2.34 12.77 -6.96
C GLN A 92 -2.64 11.77 -8.09
N ALA A 93 -3.92 11.42 -8.31
CA ALA A 93 -4.31 10.53 -9.40
C ALA A 93 -3.99 11.13 -10.77
N LYS A 94 -4.33 12.40 -10.99
CA LYS A 94 -4.00 13.13 -12.22
C LYS A 94 -2.48 13.25 -12.40
N ASN A 95 -1.76 13.56 -11.32
CA ASN A 95 -0.31 13.67 -11.35
C ASN A 95 0.37 12.33 -11.69
N LEU A 96 -0.12 11.21 -11.12
CA LEU A 96 0.37 9.87 -11.47
C LEU A 96 0.21 9.59 -12.96
N GLU A 97 -0.95 9.86 -13.53
CA GLU A 97 -1.21 9.68 -14.96
C GLU A 97 -0.28 10.53 -15.81
N SER A 98 -0.05 11.80 -15.41
CA SER A 98 0.89 12.68 -16.09
C SER A 98 2.32 12.13 -16.06
N ILE A 99 2.80 11.70 -14.88
CA ILE A 99 4.14 11.11 -14.72
C ILE A 99 4.27 9.85 -15.59
N LEU A 100 3.29 8.95 -15.55
CA LEU A 100 3.36 7.72 -16.34
C LEU A 100 3.38 7.99 -17.83
N ASN A 101 2.58 8.93 -18.30
CA ASN A 101 2.56 9.33 -19.71
C ASN A 101 3.92 9.90 -20.20
N GLU A 102 4.67 10.61 -19.35
CA GLU A 102 6.03 11.08 -19.67
C GLU A 102 7.01 9.93 -19.96
N PHE A 103 6.71 8.74 -19.48
CA PHE A 103 7.52 7.53 -19.65
C PHE A 103 6.86 6.48 -20.55
N ASP A 104 5.83 6.86 -21.32
CA ASP A 104 5.04 5.97 -22.19
C ASP A 104 4.46 4.76 -21.41
N GLN A 105 4.07 4.97 -20.16
CA GLN A 105 3.50 3.94 -19.30
C GLN A 105 2.01 4.17 -19.05
N THR A 106 1.29 3.09 -18.78
CA THR A 106 -0.16 3.13 -18.50
C THR A 106 -0.53 2.37 -17.25
N ILE A 107 -1.73 2.68 -16.72
CA ILE A 107 -2.37 1.93 -15.64
C ILE A 107 -3.29 0.90 -16.28
N GLY A 108 -2.94 -0.38 -16.17
CA GLY A 108 -3.74 -1.48 -16.73
C GLY A 108 -4.85 -1.93 -15.81
N HIS A 109 -4.59 -2.02 -14.50
CA HIS A 109 -5.57 -2.52 -13.55
C HIS A 109 -5.64 -1.64 -12.30
N ILE A 110 -6.84 -1.39 -11.85
CA ILE A 110 -7.13 -0.64 -10.63
C ILE A 110 -7.96 -1.56 -9.74
N ILE A 111 -7.35 -2.04 -8.65
CA ILE A 111 -7.94 -3.04 -7.77
C ILE A 111 -8.23 -2.39 -6.43
N PHE A 112 -9.50 -2.44 -6.02
CA PHE A 112 -9.96 -1.93 -4.73
C PHE A 112 -10.31 -3.08 -3.79
N LEU A 113 -9.57 -3.16 -2.68
CA LEU A 113 -9.89 -4.09 -1.58
C LEU A 113 -10.88 -3.42 -0.64
N ASN A 114 -12.15 -3.79 -0.73
CA ASN A 114 -13.19 -3.27 0.14
C ASN A 114 -13.19 -4.03 1.46
N VAL A 115 -12.98 -3.33 2.58
CA VAL A 115 -12.91 -3.91 3.93
C VAL A 115 -13.59 -2.99 4.93
N SER A 116 -14.42 -3.55 5.79
CA SER A 116 -15.10 -2.81 6.86
C SER A 116 -14.13 -2.35 7.95
N LYS A 117 -14.51 -1.27 8.66
CA LYS A 117 -13.70 -0.67 9.73
C LYS A 117 -13.35 -1.68 10.83
N ASP A 118 -14.31 -2.50 11.25
CA ASP A 118 -14.13 -3.48 12.34
C ASP A 118 -13.06 -4.53 12.02
N ILE A 119 -13.00 -4.97 10.76
CA ILE A 119 -11.97 -5.91 10.29
C ILE A 119 -10.61 -5.23 10.24
N ILE A 120 -10.57 -3.97 9.81
CA ILE A 120 -9.34 -3.18 9.74
C ILE A 120 -8.72 -3.00 11.10
N GLU A 121 -9.51 -2.67 12.12
CA GLU A 121 -9.03 -2.50 13.50
C GLU A 121 -8.35 -3.79 13.99
N LYS A 122 -9.01 -4.94 13.85
CA LYS A 122 -8.44 -6.25 14.22
C LYS A 122 -7.13 -6.53 13.45
N ARG A 123 -7.12 -6.28 12.14
CA ARG A 123 -5.94 -6.55 11.31
C ARG A 123 -4.74 -5.68 11.68
N ILE A 124 -4.94 -4.40 11.99
CA ILE A 124 -3.83 -3.50 12.32
C ILE A 124 -3.31 -3.77 13.73
N MET A 125 -4.19 -4.02 14.69
CA MET A 125 -3.77 -4.32 16.07
C MET A 125 -2.92 -5.59 16.17
N GLY A 126 -3.19 -6.58 15.31
CA GLY A 126 -2.40 -7.81 15.24
C GLY A 126 -1.20 -7.77 14.29
N ARG A 127 -0.94 -6.65 13.61
CA ARG A 127 0.09 -6.57 12.59
C ARG A 127 1.51 -6.62 13.15
N LEU A 128 2.33 -7.48 12.54
CA LEU A 128 3.76 -7.58 12.77
C LEU A 128 4.50 -7.41 11.44
N THR A 129 5.59 -6.67 11.44
CA THR A 129 6.43 -6.48 10.25
C THR A 129 7.86 -6.91 10.58
N CYS A 130 8.45 -7.75 9.74
CA CYS A 130 9.84 -8.15 9.90
C CYS A 130 10.79 -7.01 9.51
N GLU A 131 11.73 -6.67 10.38
CA GLU A 131 12.73 -5.63 10.12
C GLU A 131 13.78 -6.04 9.07
N LYS A 132 13.94 -7.35 8.81
CA LYS A 132 14.90 -7.87 7.82
C LYS A 132 14.29 -8.05 6.42
N CYS A 133 13.23 -8.85 6.31
CA CYS A 133 12.65 -9.19 5.01
C CYS A 133 11.40 -8.39 4.66
N HIS A 134 10.97 -7.48 5.55
CA HIS A 134 9.81 -6.59 5.39
C HIS A 134 8.46 -7.28 5.17
N ILE A 135 8.40 -8.61 5.33
CA ILE A 135 7.13 -9.34 5.29
C ILE A 135 6.22 -8.86 6.42
N THR A 136 4.93 -8.77 6.13
CA THR A 136 3.91 -8.43 7.11
C THR A 136 3.10 -9.67 7.46
N LEU A 137 3.04 -10.02 8.74
CA LEU A 137 2.24 -11.08 9.33
C LEU A 137 1.24 -10.50 10.32
N ASN A 138 0.33 -11.33 10.80
CA ASN A 138 -0.68 -10.96 11.80
C ASN A 138 -0.72 -11.98 12.91
N GLU A 139 -0.62 -11.53 14.17
CA GLU A 139 -0.58 -12.41 15.35
C GLU A 139 -1.87 -13.23 15.55
N PHE A 140 -2.99 -12.81 14.97
CA PHE A 140 -4.26 -13.54 15.05
C PHE A 140 -4.44 -14.57 13.93
N PHE A 141 -3.89 -14.30 12.74
CA PHE A 141 -4.16 -15.09 11.53
C PHE A 141 -2.96 -15.92 11.04
N ASN A 142 -1.72 -15.56 11.43
CA ASN A 142 -0.50 -16.16 10.89
C ASN A 142 0.38 -16.81 11.98
N LYS A 143 -0.22 -17.48 12.97
CA LYS A 143 0.51 -18.04 14.13
C LYS A 143 1.66 -18.96 13.71
N GLU A 144 1.39 -19.92 12.82
CA GLU A 144 2.40 -20.87 12.35
C GLU A 144 3.53 -20.18 11.59
N GLN A 145 3.20 -19.24 10.68
CA GLN A 145 4.19 -18.49 9.92
C GLN A 145 5.05 -17.57 10.81
N ILE A 146 4.51 -17.11 11.94
CA ILE A 146 5.27 -16.36 12.95
C ILE A 146 6.26 -17.28 13.65
N GLU A 147 5.80 -18.48 14.07
CA GLU A 147 6.65 -19.46 14.73
C GLU A 147 7.81 -19.93 13.85
N LEU A 148 7.55 -20.17 12.57
CA LEU A 148 8.51 -20.69 11.59
C LEU A 148 9.17 -19.58 10.74
N HIS A 149 9.11 -18.32 11.22
CA HIS A 149 9.62 -17.21 10.41
C HIS A 149 11.13 -17.31 10.14
N PRO A 150 11.58 -17.37 8.86
CA PRO A 150 12.98 -17.64 8.53
C PRO A 150 13.99 -16.63 9.09
N CYS A 151 13.59 -15.40 9.31
CA CYS A 151 14.45 -14.36 9.88
C CYS A 151 14.54 -14.43 11.42
N GLY A 152 13.66 -15.21 12.07
CA GLY A 152 13.47 -15.26 13.51
C GLY A 152 12.36 -14.34 14.01
N LYS A 153 11.64 -14.76 15.07
CA LYS A 153 10.53 -14.02 15.67
C LYS A 153 10.96 -12.66 16.24
N GLU A 154 12.18 -12.58 16.74
CA GLU A 154 12.74 -11.37 17.34
C GLU A 154 12.80 -10.17 16.35
N PHE A 155 12.76 -10.44 15.04
CA PHE A 155 12.70 -9.41 14.00
C PHE A 155 11.27 -8.99 13.63
N LEU A 156 10.25 -9.66 14.15
CA LEU A 156 8.85 -9.28 13.95
C LEU A 156 8.45 -8.23 14.98
N LYS A 157 8.19 -7.01 14.51
CA LYS A 157 7.89 -5.85 15.35
C LYS A 157 6.54 -5.23 15.00
N LYS A 158 5.85 -4.71 16.00
CA LYS A 158 4.70 -3.82 15.79
C LYS A 158 5.21 -2.47 15.25
N ARG A 159 4.49 -1.87 14.31
CA ARG A 159 4.82 -0.54 13.85
C ARG A 159 4.47 0.49 14.93
N LYS A 160 5.25 1.55 15.06
CA LYS A 160 5.00 2.64 16.02
C LYS A 160 3.64 3.33 15.82
N ASP A 161 3.12 3.28 14.60
CA ASP A 161 1.86 3.90 14.17
C ASP A 161 0.67 2.92 14.19
N ASP A 162 0.83 1.72 14.75
CA ASP A 162 -0.23 0.71 14.90
C ASP A 162 -0.87 0.80 16.30
N ASN A 163 -1.62 1.88 16.53
CA ASN A 163 -2.50 2.03 17.68
C ASN A 163 -3.90 2.49 17.24
N LEU A 164 -4.90 2.22 18.07
CA LEU A 164 -6.30 2.40 17.72
C LEU A 164 -6.63 3.85 17.28
N ASN A 165 -6.13 4.84 17.99
CA ASN A 165 -6.42 6.25 17.68
C ASN A 165 -5.84 6.65 16.31
N ILE A 166 -4.61 6.22 16.02
CA ILE A 166 -3.97 6.48 14.72
C ILE A 166 -4.68 5.71 13.60
N VAL A 167 -5.14 4.49 13.86
CA VAL A 167 -5.90 3.67 12.90
C VAL A 167 -7.20 4.37 12.53
N ILE A 168 -7.95 4.84 13.52
CA ILE A 168 -9.21 5.58 13.29
C ILE A 168 -8.94 6.86 12.49
N ALA A 169 -7.96 7.67 12.91
CA ALA A 169 -7.61 8.91 12.21
C ALA A 169 -7.21 8.65 10.74
N ARG A 170 -6.48 7.57 10.46
CA ARG A 170 -6.13 7.16 9.09
C ARG A 170 -7.32 6.67 8.29
N TYR A 171 -8.24 5.95 8.92
CA TYR A 171 -9.45 5.51 8.26
C TYR A 171 -10.33 6.72 7.88
N ASP A 172 -10.52 7.66 8.79
CA ASP A 172 -11.30 8.87 8.54
C ASP A 172 -10.65 9.72 7.44
N THR A 173 -9.32 9.87 7.48
CA THR A 173 -8.57 10.55 6.40
C THR A 173 -8.73 9.84 5.06
N TYR A 174 -8.72 8.50 5.05
CA TYR A 174 -8.96 7.71 3.84
C TYR A 174 -10.37 7.95 3.29
N MET A 175 -11.40 7.94 4.13
CA MET A 175 -12.78 8.17 3.71
C MET A 175 -12.97 9.55 3.10
N LEU A 176 -12.33 10.58 3.66
CA LEU A 176 -12.45 11.97 3.17
C LEU A 176 -11.64 12.22 1.89
N SER A 177 -10.42 11.71 1.81
CA SER A 177 -9.48 12.10 0.75
C SER A 177 -9.32 11.05 -0.33
N THR A 178 -9.31 9.75 0.03
CA THR A 178 -8.98 8.68 -0.91
C THR A 178 -10.22 8.01 -1.52
N LYS A 179 -11.33 7.94 -0.79
CA LYS A 179 -12.56 7.39 -1.35
C LYS A 179 -13.01 8.11 -2.63
N PRO A 180 -12.94 9.45 -2.76
CA PRO A 180 -13.27 10.14 -4.02
C PRO A 180 -12.43 9.72 -5.23
N VAL A 181 -11.22 9.16 -5.01
CA VAL A 181 -10.39 8.64 -6.10
C VAL A 181 -11.00 7.39 -6.72
N LEU A 182 -11.76 6.62 -5.94
CA LEU A 182 -12.49 5.43 -6.46
C LEU A 182 -13.55 5.85 -7.49
N ASP A 183 -14.24 6.97 -7.24
CA ASP A 183 -15.23 7.52 -8.19
C ASP A 183 -14.54 8.05 -9.47
N PHE A 184 -13.34 8.61 -9.32
CA PHE A 184 -12.52 9.07 -10.45
C PHE A 184 -12.10 7.90 -11.36
N TYR A 185 -11.65 6.80 -10.75
CA TYR A 185 -11.20 5.63 -11.50
C TYR A 185 -12.32 4.66 -11.86
N GLY A 186 -13.40 4.59 -11.10
CA GLY A 186 -14.53 3.70 -11.36
C GLY A 186 -15.20 3.89 -12.72
N LYS A 187 -14.96 5.05 -13.35
CA LYS A 187 -15.47 5.38 -14.70
C LYS A 187 -14.53 4.91 -15.83
N LYS A 188 -13.36 4.36 -15.53
CA LYS A 188 -12.30 4.07 -16.53
C LYS A 188 -12.28 2.66 -17.09
N GLY A 189 -13.24 1.79 -16.77
CA GLY A 189 -13.40 0.45 -17.36
C GLY A 189 -12.37 -0.61 -16.92
N ASN A 190 -11.28 -0.24 -16.24
CA ASN A 190 -10.23 -1.13 -15.72
C ASN A 190 -10.23 -1.20 -14.18
N PHE A 191 -11.33 -0.83 -13.56
CA PHE A 191 -11.54 -0.84 -12.11
C PHE A 191 -12.24 -2.13 -11.66
N THR A 192 -11.65 -2.80 -10.66
CA THR A 192 -12.22 -4.03 -10.07
C THR A 192 -12.27 -3.90 -8.56
N GLU A 193 -13.46 -4.07 -7.99
CA GLU A 193 -13.67 -4.18 -6.55
C GLU A 193 -13.61 -5.65 -6.12
N ILE A 194 -12.85 -5.92 -5.06
CA ILE A 194 -12.69 -7.25 -4.46
C ILE A 194 -13.06 -7.15 -2.97
N ASP A 195 -13.85 -8.10 -2.47
CA ASP A 195 -14.09 -8.26 -1.04
C ASP A 195 -12.77 -8.59 -0.33
N GLY A 196 -12.20 -7.58 0.30
CA GLY A 196 -10.94 -7.71 1.05
C GLY A 196 -11.14 -8.33 2.45
N ALA A 197 -12.36 -8.67 2.86
CA ALA A 197 -12.63 -9.39 4.10
C ALA A 197 -12.44 -10.90 3.96
N ALA A 198 -12.45 -11.42 2.74
CA ALA A 198 -12.24 -12.83 2.44
C ALA A 198 -10.85 -13.34 2.87
N GLU A 199 -10.65 -14.65 2.80
CA GLU A 199 -9.35 -15.28 3.08
C GLU A 199 -8.28 -14.82 2.07
N ILE A 200 -7.02 -14.79 2.54
CA ILE A 200 -5.88 -14.23 1.78
C ILE A 200 -5.75 -14.89 0.39
N GLU A 201 -5.89 -16.21 0.33
CA GLU A 201 -5.76 -17.01 -0.88
C GLU A 201 -6.92 -16.76 -1.86
N GLN A 202 -8.13 -16.55 -1.34
CA GLN A 202 -9.30 -16.24 -2.18
C GLN A 202 -9.17 -14.84 -2.82
N ILE A 203 -8.70 -13.85 -2.05
CA ILE A 203 -8.40 -12.52 -2.57
C ILE A 203 -7.32 -12.62 -3.64
N ASN A 204 -6.25 -13.39 -3.36
CA ASN A 204 -5.16 -13.58 -4.31
C ASN A 204 -5.63 -14.25 -5.62
N SER A 205 -6.49 -15.27 -5.54
CA SER A 205 -7.08 -15.91 -6.72
C SER A 205 -7.83 -14.90 -7.57
N LYS A 206 -8.73 -14.11 -6.98
CA LYS A 206 -9.49 -13.08 -7.70
C LYS A 206 -8.59 -12.03 -8.35
N ILE A 207 -7.51 -11.62 -7.67
CA ILE A 207 -6.52 -10.70 -8.26
C ILE A 207 -5.83 -11.34 -9.45
N ASN A 208 -5.43 -12.62 -9.35
CA ASN A 208 -4.81 -13.31 -10.47
C ASN A 208 -5.74 -13.43 -11.68
N ASP A 209 -7.03 -13.67 -11.46
CA ASP A 209 -8.02 -13.73 -12.54
C ASP A 209 -8.10 -12.38 -13.28
N VAL A 210 -8.09 -11.26 -12.54
CA VAL A 210 -8.05 -9.89 -13.11
C VAL A 210 -6.78 -9.63 -13.90
N LEU A 211 -5.63 -10.14 -13.45
CA LEU A 211 -4.33 -9.90 -14.09
C LEU A 211 -4.05 -10.83 -15.28
N SER A 212 -4.85 -11.88 -15.45
CA SER A 212 -4.68 -12.87 -16.52
C SER A 212 -5.49 -12.56 -17.79
N VAL A 213 -6.28 -11.49 -17.74
CA VAL A 213 -7.05 -10.92 -18.86
C VAL A 213 -6.25 -9.78 -19.47
#